data_5ed367ca39787172fc5ede34893883c9
#
_entry.id   5ed367ca39787172fc5ede34893883c9
#
_cell.length_a   1.000
_cell.length_b   1.000
_cell.length_c   1.000
_cell.angle_alpha   90.00
_cell.angle_beta   90.00
_cell.angle_gamma   90.00
#
_symmetry.space_group_name_H-M   'P 1'
#
loop_
_entity.id
_entity.type
_entity.pdbx_description
1 polymer ?
#
loop_
_entity_poly.entity_id
_entity_poly.type
_entity_poly.pdbx_seq_one_letter_code
_entity_poly.pdbx_strand_id
1 'polypeptide(L)'
;MGDILLSSYIAKNRNGANFTDAELKALKEGNLDNMVSIFVPMKNDKYVQQLQCVLKSMRYYMGEDVSLLQVNLEDNHREHFVGCQMMDGDEEVFFAIGGSDDALIKVASRFAQVDFDEFDSDAYDAICEFINCTNGMFATKLSDQEIEVI
;
A
#
# COMPACT_ATOMS: atom_id res chain seq x y z
N MET A 1 2.37 -11.64 -20.09
CA MET A 1 1.61 -10.49 -20.60
C MET A 1 1.52 -9.33 -19.58
N GLY A 2 1.65 -9.59 -18.26
CA GLY A 2 1.64 -8.58 -17.20
C GLY A 2 2.85 -7.64 -17.19
N ASP A 3 4.04 -8.15 -17.47
CA ASP A 3 5.29 -7.38 -17.30
C ASP A 3 5.45 -6.18 -18.23
N ILE A 4 4.92 -6.27 -19.45
CA ILE A 4 5.01 -5.17 -20.44
C ILE A 4 3.98 -4.07 -20.11
N LEU A 5 2.82 -4.43 -19.58
CA LEU A 5 1.77 -3.50 -19.19
C LEU A 5 2.20 -2.71 -17.94
N LEU A 6 2.82 -3.35 -16.97
CA LEU A 6 3.28 -2.72 -15.75
C LEU A 6 4.38 -1.68 -16.03
N SER A 7 5.41 -2.05 -16.81
CA SER A 7 6.50 -1.12 -17.16
C SER A 7 6.01 0.07 -17.99
N SER A 8 5.07 -0.13 -18.90
CA SER A 8 4.47 0.93 -19.72
C SER A 8 3.59 1.86 -18.90
N TYR A 9 2.86 1.33 -17.93
CA TYR A 9 1.97 2.10 -17.06
C TYR A 9 2.77 2.93 -16.06
N ILE A 10 3.79 2.36 -15.47
CA ILE A 10 4.72 3.03 -14.54
C ILE A 10 5.48 4.15 -15.25
N ALA A 11 5.97 3.91 -16.48
CA ALA A 11 6.62 4.94 -17.28
C ALA A 11 5.70 6.14 -17.58
N LYS A 12 4.40 5.92 -17.79
CA LYS A 12 3.41 6.98 -17.99
C LYS A 12 3.17 7.84 -16.76
N ASN A 13 3.23 7.26 -15.57
CA ASN A 13 2.90 7.94 -14.32
C ASN A 13 4.07 8.63 -13.64
N ARG A 14 5.28 8.52 -14.18
CA ARG A 14 6.49 9.17 -13.65
C ARG A 14 6.77 10.55 -14.28
N ASN A 15 5.74 11.26 -14.74
CA ASN A 15 5.85 12.58 -15.37
C ASN A 15 6.91 12.65 -16.49
N GLY A 16 7.05 11.60 -17.28
CA GLY A 16 7.99 11.51 -18.39
C GLY A 16 9.45 11.24 -17.98
N ALA A 17 9.74 11.04 -16.71
CA ALA A 17 11.07 10.61 -16.30
C ALA A 17 11.33 9.16 -16.72
N ASN A 18 12.39 8.92 -17.48
CA ASN A 18 12.77 7.58 -17.90
C ASN A 18 13.31 6.78 -16.71
N PHE A 19 13.02 5.50 -16.66
CA PHE A 19 13.67 4.58 -15.75
C PHE A 19 15.10 4.29 -16.23
N THR A 20 16.02 4.19 -15.31
CA THR A 20 17.35 3.64 -15.60
C THR A 20 17.26 2.14 -15.86
N ASP A 21 18.25 1.57 -16.53
CA ASP A 21 18.31 0.12 -16.80
C ASP A 21 18.30 -0.70 -15.49
N ALA A 22 18.91 -0.17 -14.43
CA ALA A 22 18.91 -0.80 -13.11
C ALA A 22 17.51 -0.82 -12.47
N GLU A 23 16.76 0.28 -12.57
CA GLU A 23 15.38 0.37 -12.10
C GLU A 23 14.46 -0.56 -12.89
N LEU A 24 14.59 -0.60 -14.22
CA LEU A 24 13.83 -1.52 -15.06
C LEU A 24 14.11 -2.99 -14.73
N LYS A 25 15.35 -3.31 -14.41
CA LYS A 25 15.72 -4.65 -13.99
C LYS A 25 15.08 -4.99 -12.63
N ALA A 26 15.16 -4.09 -11.66
CA ALA A 26 14.56 -4.27 -10.34
C ALA A 26 13.03 -4.43 -10.40
N LEU A 27 12.36 -3.68 -11.27
CA LEU A 27 10.92 -3.82 -11.52
C LEU A 27 10.57 -5.18 -12.13
N LYS A 28 11.40 -5.69 -13.05
CA LYS A 28 11.20 -7.01 -13.67
C LYS A 28 11.43 -8.16 -12.69
N GLU A 29 12.37 -8.01 -11.76
CA GLU A 29 12.64 -8.98 -10.72
C GLU A 29 11.52 -9.08 -9.68
N GLY A 30 10.62 -8.09 -9.61
CA GLY A 30 9.45 -8.09 -8.74
C GLY A 30 9.78 -8.00 -7.25
N ASN A 31 11.01 -7.60 -6.90
CA ASN A 31 11.41 -7.42 -5.51
C ASN A 31 10.72 -6.17 -4.95
N LEU A 32 9.89 -6.35 -3.91
CA LEU A 32 9.09 -5.27 -3.32
C LEU A 32 9.94 -4.13 -2.76
N ASP A 33 11.05 -4.45 -2.12
CA ASP A 33 11.91 -3.45 -1.49
C ASP A 33 12.56 -2.54 -2.54
N ASN A 34 12.99 -3.13 -3.65
CA ASN A 34 13.50 -2.38 -4.79
C ASN A 34 12.42 -1.56 -5.49
N MET A 35 11.20 -2.12 -5.63
CA MET A 35 10.08 -1.39 -6.23
C MET A 35 9.72 -0.16 -5.42
N VAL A 36 9.61 -0.28 -4.10
CA VAL A 36 9.28 0.86 -3.22
C VAL A 36 10.31 1.95 -3.33
N SER A 37 11.62 1.62 -3.33
CA SER A 37 12.70 2.61 -3.41
C SER A 37 12.71 3.41 -4.73
N ILE A 38 12.16 2.85 -5.79
CA ILE A 38 12.03 3.52 -7.09
C ILE A 38 10.91 4.58 -7.06
N PHE A 39 9.81 4.31 -6.33
CA PHE A 39 8.64 5.18 -6.29
C PHE A 39 8.69 6.24 -5.20
N VAL A 40 9.41 5.97 -4.10
CA VAL A 40 9.54 6.90 -2.98
C VAL A 40 10.87 7.66 -3.11
N PRO A 41 10.85 8.90 -3.62
CA PRO A 41 12.07 9.68 -3.84
C PRO A 41 12.72 10.18 -2.54
N MET A 42 12.08 9.95 -1.40
CA MET A 42 12.55 10.42 -0.10
C MET A 42 13.38 9.34 0.61
N LYS A 43 14.46 9.78 1.24
CA LYS A 43 15.28 8.94 2.12
C LYS A 43 14.64 8.74 3.52
N ASN A 44 13.32 8.83 3.62
CA ASN A 44 12.65 8.56 4.89
C ASN A 44 12.34 7.07 4.98
N ASP A 45 13.15 6.37 5.74
CA ASP A 45 13.05 4.92 5.89
C ASP A 45 11.69 4.48 6.46
N LYS A 46 11.03 5.32 7.27
CA LYS A 46 9.71 5.00 7.86
C LYS A 46 8.60 4.95 6.81
N TYR A 47 8.52 5.93 5.91
CA TYR A 47 7.54 5.91 4.81
C TYR A 47 7.79 4.74 3.87
N VAL A 48 9.05 4.45 3.58
CA VAL A 48 9.44 3.28 2.78
C VAL A 48 8.96 1.98 3.46
N GLN A 49 9.20 1.84 4.75
CA GLN A 49 8.80 0.67 5.52
C GLN A 49 7.28 0.53 5.61
N GLN A 50 6.54 1.62 5.83
CA GLN A 50 5.08 1.60 5.82
C GLN A 50 4.54 1.15 4.47
N LEU A 51 5.03 1.73 3.37
CA LEU A 51 4.60 1.34 2.03
C LEU A 51 4.96 -0.14 1.72
N GLN A 52 6.11 -0.62 2.19
CA GLN A 52 6.46 -2.03 2.09
C GLN A 52 5.46 -2.93 2.85
N CYS A 53 5.03 -2.53 4.05
CA CYS A 53 4.01 -3.27 4.81
C CYS A 53 2.69 -3.29 4.08
N VAL A 54 2.24 -2.14 3.56
CA VAL A 54 1.02 -2.05 2.75
C VAL A 54 1.07 -2.98 1.54
N LEU A 55 2.14 -2.92 0.76
CA LEU A 55 2.28 -3.77 -0.43
C LEU A 55 2.39 -5.26 -0.09
N LYS A 56 3.05 -5.61 1.01
CA LYS A 56 3.11 -7.00 1.49
C LYS A 56 1.74 -7.50 1.91
N SER A 57 0.98 -6.71 2.68
CA SER A 57 -0.40 -7.03 3.05
C SER A 57 -1.29 -7.19 1.83
N MET A 58 -1.24 -6.22 0.93
CA MET A 58 -2.04 -6.26 -0.29
C MET A 58 -1.73 -7.52 -1.11
N ARG A 59 -0.47 -7.86 -1.32
CA ARG A 59 -0.10 -9.08 -2.06
C ARG A 59 -0.48 -10.36 -1.34
N TYR A 60 -0.32 -10.39 -0.02
CA TYR A 60 -0.67 -11.56 0.77
C TYR A 60 -2.16 -11.90 0.69
N TYR A 61 -3.02 -10.90 0.84
CA TYR A 61 -4.46 -11.09 0.85
C TYR A 61 -5.10 -11.02 -0.55
N MET A 62 -4.60 -10.13 -1.42
CA MET A 62 -5.19 -9.87 -2.74
C MET A 62 -4.54 -10.65 -3.88
N GLY A 63 -3.36 -11.24 -3.64
CA GLY A 63 -2.59 -11.98 -4.66
C GLY A 63 -1.65 -11.08 -5.48
N GLU A 64 -1.00 -11.69 -6.45
CA GLU A 64 0.05 -11.07 -7.28
C GLU A 64 -0.48 -10.02 -8.28
N ASP A 65 -1.80 -9.92 -8.43
CA ASP A 65 -2.44 -8.96 -9.35
C ASP A 65 -2.39 -7.51 -8.85
N VAL A 66 -1.95 -7.30 -7.61
CA VAL A 66 -1.83 -5.96 -7.01
C VAL A 66 -0.55 -5.29 -7.47
N SER A 67 -0.69 -4.08 -8.02
CA SER A 67 0.41 -3.26 -8.53
C SER A 67 0.38 -1.86 -7.94
N LEU A 68 1.56 -1.37 -7.54
CA LEU A 68 1.74 0.03 -7.19
C LEU A 68 1.75 0.87 -8.48
N LEU A 69 0.83 1.80 -8.59
CA LEU A 69 0.70 2.66 -9.78
C LEU A 69 1.41 3.99 -9.61
N GLN A 70 1.27 4.60 -8.45
CA GLN A 70 1.79 5.93 -8.18
C GLN A 70 1.95 6.15 -6.67
N VAL A 71 2.92 6.97 -6.29
CA VAL A 71 3.07 7.53 -4.96
C VAL A 71 3.16 9.05 -5.12
N ASN A 72 2.27 9.78 -4.47
CA ASN A 72 2.26 11.23 -4.42
C ASN A 72 2.57 11.70 -3.00
N LEU A 73 3.24 12.85 -2.90
CA LEU A 73 3.40 13.60 -1.67
C LEU A 73 2.55 14.87 -1.80
N GLU A 74 1.59 15.02 -0.93
CA GLU A 74 0.64 16.13 -0.96
C GLU A 74 0.53 16.76 0.44
N ASP A 75 0.54 18.08 0.51
CA ASP A 75 0.38 18.81 1.77
C ASP A 75 -1.07 18.79 2.29
N ASN A 76 -2.03 18.57 1.39
CA ASN A 76 -3.45 18.54 1.72
C ASN A 76 -4.17 17.46 0.91
N HIS A 77 -4.54 16.39 1.56
CA HIS A 77 -5.34 15.33 0.96
C HIS A 77 -6.83 15.65 1.12
N ARG A 78 -7.60 15.57 0.03
CA ARG A 78 -9.04 15.91 -0.01
C ARG A 78 -9.94 14.74 -0.38
N GLU A 79 -9.40 13.54 -0.49
CA GLU A 79 -10.20 12.37 -0.82
C GLU A 79 -10.96 11.84 0.39
N HIS A 80 -12.09 11.20 0.13
CA HIS A 80 -12.86 10.53 1.16
C HIS A 80 -12.18 9.21 1.53
N PHE A 81 -11.83 9.07 2.79
CA PHE A 81 -11.41 7.80 3.37
C PHE A 81 -12.63 6.98 3.75
N VAL A 82 -12.53 5.68 3.57
CA VAL A 82 -13.56 4.73 3.98
C VAL A 82 -13.21 4.11 5.32
N GLY A 83 -11.98 3.70 5.50
CA GLY A 83 -11.47 3.20 6.76
C GLY A 83 -10.16 3.89 7.12
N CYS A 84 -9.92 4.11 8.39
CA CYS A 84 -8.67 4.72 8.86
C CYS A 84 -8.31 4.23 10.26
N GLN A 85 -7.02 4.31 10.56
CA GLN A 85 -6.48 4.06 11.90
C GLN A 85 -5.36 5.04 12.17
N MET A 86 -5.32 5.56 13.39
CA MET A 86 -4.19 6.30 13.92
C MET A 86 -3.40 5.40 14.86
N MET A 87 -2.10 5.40 14.73
CA MET A 87 -1.17 4.86 15.71
C MET A 87 -0.50 6.03 16.40
N ASP A 88 -0.39 5.98 17.71
CA ASP A 88 0.18 7.00 18.56
C ASP A 88 1.36 6.43 19.35
N GLY A 89 2.27 7.26 19.85
CA GLY A 89 3.44 6.85 20.62
C GLY A 89 4.64 7.76 20.34
N ASP A 90 5.79 7.15 20.10
CA ASP A 90 7.00 7.89 19.69
C ASP A 90 6.83 8.55 18.31
N GLU A 91 5.94 8.01 17.49
CA GLU A 91 5.56 8.54 16.17
C GLU A 91 4.04 8.52 16.03
N GLU A 92 3.49 9.59 15.49
CA GLU A 92 2.09 9.63 15.06
C GLU A 92 1.98 9.18 13.61
N VAL A 93 1.23 8.12 13.37
CA VAL A 93 1.00 7.59 12.01
C VAL A 93 -0.49 7.46 11.75
N PHE A 94 -0.95 8.15 10.73
CA PHE A 94 -2.30 8.02 10.21
C PHE A 94 -2.28 7.20 8.92
N PHE A 95 -3.00 6.09 8.94
CA PHE A 95 -3.20 5.25 7.76
C PHE A 95 -4.67 5.19 7.39
N ALA A 96 -4.98 5.44 6.14
CA ALA A 96 -6.34 5.39 5.64
C ALA A 96 -6.41 4.71 4.27
N ILE A 97 -7.55 4.13 3.97
CA ILE A 97 -7.86 3.54 2.68
C ILE A 97 -9.11 4.19 2.09
N GLY A 98 -9.06 4.46 0.81
CA GLY A 98 -10.19 4.94 0.02
C GLY A 98 -10.22 4.26 -1.33
N GLY A 99 -11.36 4.30 -1.98
CA GLY A 99 -11.54 3.69 -3.30
C GLY A 99 -13.01 3.67 -3.72
N SER A 100 -13.28 3.12 -4.91
CA SER A 100 -14.65 2.84 -5.31
C SER A 100 -15.21 1.65 -4.53
N ASP A 101 -16.52 1.60 -4.35
CA ASP A 101 -17.20 0.49 -3.66
C ASP A 101 -16.80 -0.87 -4.25
N ASP A 102 -16.76 -0.99 -5.58
CA ASP A 102 -16.32 -2.22 -6.27
C ASP A 102 -14.89 -2.65 -5.90
N ALA A 103 -13.99 -1.69 -5.72
CA ALA A 103 -12.61 -1.97 -5.33
C ALA A 103 -12.53 -2.38 -3.86
N LEU A 104 -13.27 -1.69 -2.99
CA LEU A 104 -13.32 -1.96 -1.56
C LEU A 104 -13.98 -3.32 -1.25
N ILE A 105 -15.08 -3.65 -1.95
CA ILE A 105 -15.72 -4.97 -1.87
C ILE A 105 -14.74 -6.09 -2.23
N LYS A 106 -13.94 -5.92 -3.29
CA LYS A 106 -12.92 -6.91 -3.66
C LYS A 106 -11.86 -7.07 -2.59
N VAL A 107 -11.40 -5.97 -1.99
CA VAL A 107 -10.43 -6.02 -0.89
C VAL A 107 -11.03 -6.72 0.32
N ALA A 108 -12.22 -6.31 0.75
CA ALA A 108 -12.93 -6.91 1.88
C ALA A 108 -13.17 -8.41 1.67
N SER A 109 -13.69 -8.79 0.50
CA SER A 109 -14.00 -10.19 0.18
C SER A 109 -12.77 -11.08 0.21
N ARG A 110 -11.67 -10.62 -0.38
CA ARG A 110 -10.43 -11.40 -0.38
C ARG A 110 -9.77 -11.47 0.99
N PHE A 111 -9.81 -10.39 1.75
CA PHE A 111 -9.27 -10.36 3.11
C PHE A 111 -10.06 -11.28 4.04
N ALA A 112 -11.38 -11.16 4.08
CA ALA A 112 -12.26 -11.96 4.93
C ALA A 112 -12.48 -13.38 4.42
N GLN A 113 -12.10 -13.69 3.16
CA GLN A 113 -12.41 -14.95 2.47
C GLN A 113 -13.91 -15.23 2.40
N VAL A 114 -14.71 -14.17 2.22
CA VAL A 114 -16.16 -14.18 2.08
C VAL A 114 -16.54 -13.32 0.89
N ASP A 115 -17.47 -13.77 0.07
CA ASP A 115 -17.98 -12.95 -1.04
C ASP A 115 -18.99 -11.94 -0.51
N PHE A 116 -18.67 -10.65 -0.62
CA PHE A 116 -19.60 -9.54 -0.35
C PHE A 116 -20.20 -9.06 -1.66
N ASP A 117 -21.51 -8.91 -1.70
CA ASP A 117 -22.25 -8.41 -2.87
C ASP A 117 -22.38 -6.88 -2.86
N GLU A 118 -22.29 -6.27 -1.69
CA GLU A 118 -22.39 -4.83 -1.48
C GLU A 118 -21.40 -4.36 -0.40
N PHE A 119 -21.13 -3.05 -0.37
CA PHE A 119 -20.29 -2.45 0.66
C PHE A 119 -21.12 -2.12 1.91
N ASP A 120 -21.45 -3.14 2.67
CA ASP A 120 -22.21 -3.08 3.92
C ASP A 120 -21.28 -2.94 5.15
N SER A 121 -21.86 -3.08 6.35
CA SER A 121 -21.13 -3.00 7.62
C SER A 121 -20.08 -4.10 7.76
N ASP A 122 -20.35 -5.30 7.28
CA ASP A 122 -19.43 -6.43 7.42
C ASP A 122 -18.23 -6.28 6.48
N ALA A 123 -18.47 -5.78 5.24
CA ALA A 123 -17.42 -5.41 4.31
C ALA A 123 -16.57 -4.25 4.85
N TYR A 124 -17.20 -3.25 5.50
CA TYR A 124 -16.50 -2.16 6.17
C TYR A 124 -15.61 -2.66 7.31
N ASP A 125 -16.11 -3.53 8.17
CA ASP A 125 -15.34 -4.13 9.27
C ASP A 125 -14.13 -4.92 8.75
N ALA A 126 -14.31 -5.65 7.65
CA ALA A 126 -13.21 -6.34 6.98
C ALA A 126 -12.10 -5.38 6.49
N ILE A 127 -12.48 -4.20 5.96
CA ILE A 127 -11.51 -3.16 5.58
C ILE A 127 -10.78 -2.60 6.80
N CYS A 128 -11.50 -2.34 7.89
CA CYS A 128 -10.89 -1.84 9.13
C CYS A 128 -9.89 -2.86 9.71
N GLU A 129 -10.23 -4.14 9.68
CA GLU A 129 -9.34 -5.20 10.15
C GLU A 129 -8.13 -5.41 9.23
N PHE A 130 -8.29 -5.26 7.91
CA PHE A 130 -7.17 -5.22 6.98
C PHE A 130 -6.17 -4.09 7.32
N ILE A 131 -6.69 -2.89 7.64
CA ILE A 131 -5.87 -1.76 8.08
C ILE A 131 -5.14 -2.10 9.37
N ASN A 132 -5.86 -2.66 10.35
CA ASN A 132 -5.29 -3.05 11.64
C ASN A 132 -4.16 -4.07 11.49
N CYS A 133 -4.34 -5.11 10.68
CA CYS A 133 -3.30 -6.09 10.38
C CYS A 133 -2.08 -5.46 9.70
N THR A 134 -2.30 -4.54 8.76
CA THR A 134 -1.23 -3.84 8.04
C THR A 134 -0.41 -2.95 8.96
N ASN A 135 -1.08 -2.20 9.82
CA ASN A 135 -0.45 -1.33 10.81
C ASN A 135 0.27 -2.14 11.89
N GLY A 136 -0.27 -3.29 12.32
CA GLY A 136 0.41 -4.19 13.24
C GLY A 136 1.75 -4.70 12.70
N MET A 137 1.84 -4.98 11.39
CA MET A 137 3.13 -5.32 10.77
C MET A 137 4.10 -4.13 10.75
N PHE A 138 3.60 -2.93 10.55
CA PHE A 138 4.43 -1.73 10.57
C PHE A 138 4.91 -1.41 11.99
N ALA A 139 4.02 -1.47 12.98
CA ALA A 139 4.35 -1.30 14.40
C ALA A 139 5.45 -2.29 14.85
N THR A 140 5.36 -3.54 14.43
CA THR A 140 6.39 -4.55 14.70
C THR A 140 7.75 -4.12 14.13
N LYS A 141 7.79 -3.60 12.91
CA LYS A 141 9.04 -3.11 12.31
C LYS A 141 9.61 -1.88 13.03
N LEU A 142 8.76 -1.00 13.54
CA LEU A 142 9.19 0.15 14.32
C LEU A 142 9.74 -0.30 15.68
N SER A 143 9.09 -1.26 16.32
CA SER A 143 9.55 -1.84 17.59
C SER A 143 10.93 -2.50 17.47
N ASP A 144 11.23 -3.14 16.32
CA ASP A 144 12.58 -3.66 16.05
C ASP A 144 13.65 -2.56 15.98
N GLN A 145 13.26 -1.29 15.87
CA GLN A 145 14.11 -0.11 15.85
C GLN A 145 14.01 0.70 17.16
N GLU A 146 13.45 0.11 18.21
CA GLU A 146 13.22 0.75 19.52
C GLU A 146 12.27 1.97 19.45
N ILE A 147 11.34 1.98 18.46
CA ILE A 147 10.29 3.00 18.31
C ILE A 147 8.96 2.34 18.71
N GLU A 148 8.34 2.87 19.76
CA GLU A 148 7.06 2.35 20.25
C GLU A 148 5.89 3.12 19.61
N VAL A 149 4.94 2.38 19.04
CA VAL A 149 3.65 2.88 18.56
C VAL A 149 2.53 1.92 19.00
N ILE A 150 1.36 2.48 19.29
CA ILE A 150 0.18 1.75 19.79
C ILE A 150 -1.01 2.00 18.89
#